data_19f676d92bb1848f10ce90beb2169212
#
_entry.id   19f676d92bb1848f10ce90beb2169212
#
_cell.length_a   1.000
_cell.length_b   1.000
_cell.length_c   1.000
_cell.angle_alpha   90.00
_cell.angle_beta   90.00
_cell.angle_gamma   90.00
#
_symmetry.space_group_name_H-M   'P 1'
#
loop_
_entity.id
_entity.type
_entity.pdbx_description
1 polymer ?
#
loop_
_entity_poly.entity_id
_entity_poly.type
_entity_poly.pdbx_seq_one_letter_code
_entity_poly.pdbx_strand_id
1 'polypeptide(L)'
;VELLETLRREGRILAYGVSNWSTARFAEAAQYAADHGYTGFCGLQNQWSLARVNREQIADQTLACIDGAAYRLLLERRGSLGAMAFSAMGKGYFSRAAAGRLAPGALREYRNPLNETRLAALQSIARERGVSVAALVLAWMACKPMDAVPIASVSSAAHLQELTESFDLALTAEELERLDAGEAF
;
A
#
# COMPACT_ATOMS: atom_id res chain seq x y z
N VAL A 1 -5.59 10.04 21.84
CA VAL A 1 -6.88 10.30 21.19
C VAL A 1 -7.42 11.65 21.63
N GLU A 2 -7.62 11.91 22.93
CA GLU A 2 -8.25 13.12 23.48
C GLU A 2 -7.66 14.44 22.97
N LEU A 3 -6.32 14.57 23.01
CA LEU A 3 -5.65 15.80 22.55
C LEU A 3 -5.93 16.05 21.05
N LEU A 4 -5.88 15.02 20.23
CA LEU A 4 -6.16 15.14 18.78
C LEU A 4 -7.62 15.51 18.52
N GLU A 5 -8.54 14.95 19.29
CA GLU A 5 -9.96 15.30 19.19
C GLU A 5 -10.21 16.74 19.65
N THR A 6 -9.53 17.22 20.70
CA THR A 6 -9.58 18.62 21.12
C THR A 6 -9.11 19.56 19.99
N LEU A 7 -7.93 19.28 19.40
CA LEU A 7 -7.41 20.07 18.28
C LEU A 7 -8.36 20.08 17.07
N ARG A 8 -9.03 18.95 16.80
CA ARG A 8 -10.02 18.84 15.72
C ARG A 8 -11.24 19.72 16.04
N ARG A 9 -11.76 19.67 17.26
CA ARG A 9 -12.91 20.47 17.69
C ARG A 9 -12.61 21.97 17.67
N GLU A 10 -11.37 22.36 17.96
CA GLU A 10 -10.87 23.73 17.85
C GLU A 10 -10.64 24.17 16.39
N GLY A 11 -10.82 23.30 15.41
CA GLY A 11 -10.58 23.57 13.98
C GLY A 11 -9.10 23.70 13.60
N ARG A 12 -8.17 23.31 14.49
CA ARG A 12 -6.71 23.37 14.25
C ARG A 12 -6.20 22.25 13.38
N ILE A 13 -6.89 21.11 13.37
CA ILE A 13 -6.70 20.01 12.43
C ILE A 13 -8.07 19.57 11.92
N LEU A 14 -8.14 19.06 10.68
CA LEU A 14 -9.38 18.57 10.11
C LEU A 14 -9.64 17.12 10.46
N ALA A 15 -8.59 16.31 10.47
CA ALA A 15 -8.62 14.88 10.70
C ALA A 15 -7.28 14.40 11.25
N TYR A 16 -7.24 13.17 11.75
CA TYR A 16 -6.01 12.56 12.25
C TYR A 16 -5.97 11.07 11.96
N GLY A 17 -4.77 10.55 11.82
CA GLY A 17 -4.48 9.14 11.54
C GLY A 17 -3.32 8.63 12.36
N VAL A 18 -2.96 7.38 12.15
CA VAL A 18 -1.84 6.72 12.81
C VAL A 18 -0.87 6.14 11.80
N SER A 19 0.38 5.98 12.19
CA SER A 19 1.41 5.35 11.38
C SER A 19 2.11 4.24 12.15
N ASN A 20 2.36 3.11 11.47
CA ASN A 20 3.05 1.95 12.03
C ASN A 20 2.36 1.36 13.28
N TRP A 21 1.04 1.41 13.32
CA TRP A 21 0.28 0.73 14.35
C TRP A 21 -0.18 -0.65 13.88
N SER A 22 -0.17 -1.59 14.81
CA SER A 22 -0.82 -2.88 14.60
C SER A 22 -2.34 -2.72 14.55
N THR A 23 -3.02 -3.64 13.90
CA THR A 23 -4.49 -3.69 13.85
C THR A 23 -5.11 -3.74 15.23
N ALA A 24 -4.51 -4.49 16.17
CA ALA A 24 -4.99 -4.58 17.55
C ALA A 24 -4.93 -3.22 18.27
N ARG A 25 -3.79 -2.52 18.18
CA ARG A 25 -3.65 -1.17 18.77
C ARG A 25 -4.61 -0.15 18.15
N PHE A 26 -4.82 -0.24 16.85
CA PHE A 26 -5.80 0.60 16.17
C PHE A 26 -7.21 0.32 16.68
N ALA A 27 -7.60 -0.96 16.80
CA ALA A 27 -8.92 -1.36 17.25
C ALA A 27 -9.21 -0.87 18.69
N GLU A 28 -8.23 -0.99 19.61
CA GLU A 28 -8.32 -0.48 20.98
C GLU A 28 -8.58 1.03 21.00
N ALA A 29 -7.80 1.80 20.24
CA ALA A 29 -7.96 3.24 20.17
C ALA A 29 -9.27 3.68 19.47
N ALA A 30 -9.73 2.91 18.49
CA ALA A 30 -11.01 3.15 17.82
C ALA A 30 -12.19 2.87 18.77
N GLN A 31 -12.10 1.82 19.60
CA GLN A 31 -13.10 1.54 20.61
C GLN A 31 -13.13 2.66 21.67
N TYR A 32 -11.96 3.07 22.16
CA TYR A 32 -11.86 4.21 23.09
C TYR A 32 -12.52 5.47 22.51
N ALA A 33 -12.27 5.78 21.24
CA ALA A 33 -12.89 6.92 20.58
C ALA A 33 -14.41 6.81 20.54
N ALA A 34 -14.93 5.62 20.21
CA ALA A 34 -16.37 5.36 20.16
C ALA A 34 -17.03 5.53 21.55
N ASP A 35 -16.42 4.98 22.60
CA ASP A 35 -16.94 5.04 23.98
C ASP A 35 -17.02 6.48 24.52
N HIS A 36 -16.18 7.38 23.97
CA HIS A 36 -16.14 8.80 24.38
C HIS A 36 -16.83 9.75 23.38
N GLY A 37 -17.49 9.23 22.35
CA GLY A 37 -18.14 10.04 21.32
C GLY A 37 -17.16 10.90 20.50
N TYR A 38 -15.95 10.42 20.28
CA TYR A 38 -14.92 11.06 19.47
C TYR A 38 -15.03 10.59 18.02
N THR A 39 -14.54 11.41 17.07
CA THR A 39 -14.52 11.06 15.66
C THR A 39 -13.60 9.87 15.37
N GLY A 40 -12.46 9.79 16.08
CA GLY A 40 -11.48 8.73 15.90
C GLY A 40 -10.56 8.93 14.69
N PHE A 41 -9.77 7.92 14.41
CA PHE A 41 -8.77 7.94 13.32
C PHE A 41 -9.42 7.64 11.98
N CYS A 42 -9.08 8.44 10.96
CA CYS A 42 -9.54 8.25 9.58
C CYS A 42 -8.45 7.72 8.63
N GLY A 43 -7.22 7.56 9.09
CA GLY A 43 -6.10 7.11 8.26
C GLY A 43 -5.18 6.13 8.97
N LEU A 44 -4.76 5.10 8.24
CA LEU A 44 -3.75 4.13 8.65
C LEU A 44 -2.57 4.19 7.68
N GLN A 45 -1.43 4.74 8.13
CA GLN A 45 -0.22 4.84 7.32
C GLN A 45 0.74 3.69 7.66
N ASN A 46 0.64 2.61 6.92
CA ASN A 46 1.47 1.42 7.07
C ASN A 46 2.11 1.03 5.73
N GLN A 47 3.15 0.20 5.77
CA GLN A 47 3.80 -0.31 4.57
C GLN A 47 2.84 -1.20 3.78
N TRP A 48 2.66 -0.88 2.49
CA TRP A 48 1.88 -1.73 1.60
C TRP A 48 2.27 -1.52 0.14
N SER A 49 2.40 -2.60 -0.59
CA SER A 49 2.68 -2.60 -2.04
C SER A 49 2.31 -3.96 -2.63
N LEU A 50 2.25 -4.04 -3.96
CA LEU A 50 2.17 -5.32 -4.65
C LEU A 50 3.39 -6.22 -4.34
N ALA A 51 4.58 -5.62 -4.11
CA ALA A 51 5.76 -6.38 -3.67
C ALA A 51 5.59 -6.83 -2.22
N ARG A 52 5.30 -8.12 -2.01
CA ARG A 52 5.22 -8.73 -0.68
C ARG A 52 6.57 -8.65 0.02
N VAL A 53 6.56 -8.11 1.23
CA VAL A 53 7.78 -7.98 2.03
C VAL A 53 7.99 -9.21 2.92
N ASN A 54 9.24 -9.68 3.01
CA ASN A 54 9.68 -10.66 4.00
C ASN A 54 9.96 -9.92 5.30
N ARG A 55 9.03 -9.98 6.24
CA ARG A 55 9.07 -9.18 7.48
C ARG A 55 10.34 -9.36 8.29
N GLU A 56 10.85 -10.58 8.36
CA GLU A 56 12.10 -10.94 9.07
C GLU A 56 13.35 -10.28 8.48
N GLN A 57 13.27 -9.78 7.25
CA GLN A 57 14.38 -9.09 6.55
C GLN A 57 14.27 -7.56 6.58
N ILE A 58 13.24 -7.02 7.18
CA ILE A 58 13.12 -5.58 7.42
C ILE A 58 14.04 -5.21 8.59
N ALA A 59 14.91 -4.23 8.38
CA ALA A 59 15.84 -3.81 9.43
C ALA A 59 15.12 -3.18 10.63
N ASP A 60 14.10 -2.38 10.38
CA ASP A 60 13.27 -1.75 11.41
C ASP A 60 12.04 -2.59 11.70
N GLN A 61 12.08 -3.36 12.79
CA GLN A 61 10.98 -4.24 13.20
C GLN A 61 9.77 -3.48 13.79
N THR A 62 9.87 -2.17 13.99
CA THR A 62 8.74 -1.33 14.43
C THR A 62 7.80 -0.96 13.29
N LEU A 63 8.22 -1.15 12.04
CA LEU A 63 7.37 -0.92 10.88
C LEU A 63 6.21 -1.90 10.83
N ALA A 64 5.00 -1.39 10.65
CA ALA A 64 3.80 -2.20 10.44
C ALA A 64 3.46 -2.28 8.95
N CYS A 65 3.01 -3.46 8.52
CA CYS A 65 2.52 -3.68 7.16
C CYS A 65 1.00 -3.78 7.16
N ILE A 66 0.37 -3.48 6.04
CA ILE A 66 -1.01 -3.88 5.79
C ILE A 66 -0.98 -5.37 5.45
N ASP A 67 -1.30 -6.17 6.46
CA ASP A 67 -1.49 -7.62 6.39
C ASP A 67 -2.98 -7.97 6.23
N GLY A 68 -3.32 -9.25 6.21
CA GLY A 68 -4.71 -9.69 6.06
C GLY A 68 -5.66 -9.14 7.13
N ALA A 69 -5.21 -8.89 8.36
CA ALA A 69 -6.03 -8.29 9.41
C ALA A 69 -6.28 -6.81 9.16
N ALA A 70 -5.23 -6.06 8.81
CA ALA A 70 -5.34 -4.65 8.46
C ALA A 70 -6.15 -4.44 7.17
N TYR A 71 -5.99 -5.34 6.19
CA TYR A 71 -6.75 -5.31 4.95
C TYR A 71 -8.26 -5.48 5.21
N ARG A 72 -8.66 -6.47 6.02
CA ARG A 72 -10.07 -6.68 6.41
C ARG A 72 -10.63 -5.47 7.15
N LEU A 73 -9.88 -4.92 8.10
CA LEU A 73 -10.27 -3.71 8.83
C LEU A 73 -10.56 -2.53 7.87
N LEU A 74 -9.69 -2.32 6.88
CA LEU A 74 -9.87 -1.26 5.87
C LEU A 74 -11.11 -1.50 5.00
N LEU A 75 -11.40 -2.74 4.62
CA LEU A 75 -12.62 -3.10 3.90
C LEU A 75 -13.88 -2.84 4.73
N GLU A 76 -13.90 -3.29 5.98
CA GLU A 76 -15.03 -3.11 6.90
C GLU A 76 -15.33 -1.65 7.19
N ARG A 77 -14.29 -0.80 7.17
CA ARG A 77 -14.40 0.64 7.44
C ARG A 77 -14.28 1.51 6.20
N ARG A 78 -14.52 0.98 5.04
CA ARG A 78 -14.52 1.74 3.78
C ARG A 78 -15.39 3.01 3.89
N GLY A 79 -14.87 4.12 3.38
CA GLY A 79 -15.50 5.44 3.47
C GLY A 79 -15.27 6.18 4.80
N SER A 80 -14.71 5.52 5.83
CA SER A 80 -14.36 6.16 7.10
C SER A 80 -12.90 5.98 7.52
N LEU A 81 -12.23 4.95 7.00
CA LEU A 81 -10.81 4.68 7.22
C LEU A 81 -10.11 4.42 5.90
N GLY A 82 -9.12 5.25 5.57
CA GLY A 82 -8.27 5.08 4.39
C GLY A 82 -6.87 4.57 4.73
N ALA A 83 -6.27 3.82 3.81
CA ALA A 83 -4.87 3.44 3.85
C ALA A 83 -4.00 4.52 3.19
N MET A 84 -2.92 4.94 3.84
CA MET A 84 -1.83 5.70 3.25
C MET A 84 -0.63 4.77 3.13
N ALA A 85 -0.47 4.14 1.96
CA ALA A 85 0.50 3.09 1.75
C ALA A 85 1.90 3.65 1.52
N PHE A 86 2.80 3.60 2.51
CA PHE A 86 4.20 3.95 2.26
C PHE A 86 4.95 2.76 1.64
N SER A 87 6.07 3.04 0.97
CA SER A 87 6.79 2.09 0.13
C SER A 87 5.90 1.44 -0.95
N ALA A 88 4.91 2.16 -1.47
CA ALA A 88 3.92 1.68 -2.42
C ALA A 88 4.52 0.98 -3.66
N MET A 89 5.72 1.39 -4.08
CA MET A 89 6.48 0.81 -5.18
C MET A 89 7.42 -0.34 -4.77
N GLY A 90 7.39 -0.80 -3.50
CA GLY A 90 8.37 -1.77 -3.00
C GLY A 90 9.82 -1.34 -3.25
N LYS A 91 10.14 -0.06 -3.01
CA LYS A 91 11.44 0.55 -3.33
C LYS A 91 11.87 0.36 -4.80
N GLY A 92 10.91 0.21 -5.72
CA GLY A 92 11.15 -0.03 -7.14
C GLY A 92 11.58 -1.46 -7.47
N TYR A 93 11.24 -2.43 -6.63
CA TYR A 93 11.64 -3.84 -6.81
C TYR A 93 11.24 -4.38 -8.18
N PHE A 94 9.97 -4.33 -8.54
CA PHE A 94 9.48 -4.88 -9.80
C PHE A 94 10.03 -4.15 -11.03
N SER A 95 10.09 -2.82 -11.00
CA SER A 95 10.62 -2.04 -12.13
C SER A 95 12.10 -2.32 -12.38
N ARG A 96 12.89 -2.46 -11.31
CA ARG A 96 14.31 -2.80 -11.42
C ARG A 96 14.51 -4.24 -11.86
N ALA A 97 13.72 -5.18 -11.34
CA ALA A 97 13.79 -6.58 -11.73
C ALA A 97 13.40 -6.78 -13.20
N ALA A 98 12.31 -6.18 -13.65
CA ALA A 98 11.87 -6.24 -15.04
C ALA A 98 12.88 -5.67 -16.03
N ALA A 99 13.63 -4.63 -15.63
CA ALA A 99 14.69 -4.02 -16.42
C ALA A 99 16.05 -4.71 -16.30
N GLY A 100 16.15 -5.83 -15.56
CA GLY A 100 17.43 -6.51 -15.31
C GLY A 100 18.44 -5.69 -14.48
N ARG A 101 17.97 -4.66 -13.76
CA ARG A 101 18.81 -3.73 -12.98
C ARG A 101 18.82 -4.00 -11.49
N LEU A 102 18.26 -5.12 -11.05
CA LEU A 102 18.24 -5.50 -9.64
C LEU A 102 19.56 -6.21 -9.30
N ALA A 103 20.48 -5.50 -8.63
CA ALA A 103 21.77 -6.06 -8.25
C ALA A 103 21.62 -7.31 -7.36
N PRO A 104 22.55 -8.28 -7.45
CA PRO A 104 22.55 -9.43 -6.54
C PRO A 104 22.53 -8.99 -5.07
N GLY A 105 21.64 -9.60 -4.27
CA GLY A 105 21.48 -9.27 -2.85
C GLY A 105 20.79 -7.96 -2.52
N ALA A 106 20.49 -7.11 -3.51
CA ALA A 106 19.69 -5.90 -3.28
C ALA A 106 18.23 -6.25 -3.02
N LEU A 107 17.57 -5.46 -2.17
CA LEU A 107 16.14 -5.58 -1.85
C LEU A 107 15.75 -7.01 -1.44
N ARG A 108 16.55 -7.64 -0.57
CA ARG A 108 16.32 -9.00 -0.07
C ARG A 108 14.96 -9.16 0.58
N GLU A 109 14.47 -8.11 1.23
CA GLU A 109 13.16 -8.05 1.86
C GLU A 109 11.99 -8.28 0.88
N TYR A 110 12.22 -8.17 -0.43
CA TYR A 110 11.21 -8.43 -1.46
C TYR A 110 11.46 -9.69 -2.28
N ARG A 111 12.56 -10.43 -2.03
CA ARG A 111 12.87 -11.64 -2.80
C ARG A 111 12.17 -12.85 -2.20
N ASN A 112 11.11 -13.30 -2.87
CA ASN A 112 10.33 -14.49 -2.50
C ASN A 112 9.60 -15.04 -3.74
N PRO A 113 9.17 -16.31 -3.71
CA PRO A 113 8.50 -16.98 -4.83
C PRO A 113 7.22 -16.24 -5.29
N LEU A 114 6.46 -15.67 -4.37
CA LEU A 114 5.26 -14.90 -4.71
C LEU A 114 5.58 -13.70 -5.59
N ASN A 115 6.62 -12.94 -5.23
CA ASN A 115 7.03 -11.79 -6.03
C ASN A 115 7.65 -12.19 -7.38
N GLU A 116 8.26 -13.37 -7.49
CA GLU A 116 8.72 -13.91 -8.77
C GLU A 116 7.52 -14.22 -9.70
N THR A 117 6.47 -14.84 -9.17
CA THR A 117 5.21 -15.07 -9.91
C THR A 117 4.57 -13.75 -10.35
N ARG A 118 4.49 -12.78 -9.45
CA ARG A 118 3.96 -11.43 -9.74
C ARG A 118 4.79 -10.69 -10.77
N LEU A 119 6.11 -10.82 -10.73
CA LEU A 119 7.00 -10.22 -11.74
C LEU A 119 6.70 -10.77 -13.15
N ALA A 120 6.55 -12.08 -13.28
CA ALA A 120 6.20 -12.69 -14.55
C ALA A 120 4.84 -12.20 -15.08
N ALA A 121 3.82 -12.11 -14.21
CA ALA A 121 2.52 -11.55 -14.55
C ALA A 121 2.62 -10.08 -14.98
N LEU A 122 3.33 -9.24 -14.21
CA LEU A 122 3.55 -7.83 -14.53
C LEU A 122 4.23 -7.65 -15.90
N GLN A 123 5.27 -8.44 -16.18
CA GLN A 123 5.97 -8.37 -17.48
C GLN A 123 5.09 -8.79 -18.65
N SER A 124 4.19 -9.76 -18.45
CA SER A 124 3.23 -10.17 -19.46
C SER A 124 2.22 -9.07 -19.75
N ILE A 125 1.53 -8.59 -18.68
CA ILE A 125 0.51 -7.54 -18.80
C ILE A 125 1.12 -6.24 -19.37
N ALA A 126 2.32 -5.86 -18.92
CA ALA A 126 3.02 -4.68 -19.43
C ALA A 126 3.24 -4.74 -20.95
N ARG A 127 3.65 -5.90 -21.47
CA ARG A 127 3.82 -6.12 -22.92
C ARG A 127 2.50 -6.14 -23.67
N GLU A 128 1.49 -6.81 -23.12
CA GLU A 128 0.15 -6.95 -23.72
C GLU A 128 -0.53 -5.57 -23.87
N ARG A 129 -0.34 -4.70 -22.87
CA ARG A 129 -1.00 -3.38 -22.82
C ARG A 129 -0.15 -2.20 -23.27
N GLY A 130 1.15 -2.40 -23.48
CA GLY A 130 2.08 -1.32 -23.84
C GLY A 130 2.27 -0.28 -22.72
N VAL A 131 2.18 -0.71 -21.45
CA VAL A 131 2.33 0.16 -20.26
C VAL A 131 3.54 -0.25 -19.44
N SER A 132 4.00 0.63 -18.55
CA SER A 132 5.13 0.31 -17.68
C SER A 132 4.76 -0.61 -16.53
N VAL A 133 5.74 -1.38 -16.04
CA VAL A 133 5.60 -2.18 -14.81
C VAL A 133 5.31 -1.27 -13.60
N ALA A 134 5.89 -0.07 -13.58
CA ALA A 134 5.65 0.89 -12.49
C ALA A 134 4.19 1.35 -12.45
N ALA A 135 3.60 1.67 -13.59
CA ALA A 135 2.20 2.04 -13.70
C ALA A 135 1.28 0.90 -13.23
N LEU A 136 1.55 -0.35 -13.63
CA LEU A 136 0.77 -1.52 -13.19
C LEU A 136 0.82 -1.73 -11.67
N VAL A 137 1.98 -1.53 -11.03
CA VAL A 137 2.11 -1.67 -9.56
C VAL A 137 1.22 -0.69 -8.81
N LEU A 138 1.14 0.56 -9.25
CA LEU A 138 0.24 1.55 -8.64
C LEU A 138 -1.22 1.33 -9.01
N ALA A 139 -1.51 0.99 -10.28
CA ALA A 139 -2.85 0.67 -10.74
C ALA A 139 -3.46 -0.50 -9.95
N TRP A 140 -2.66 -1.52 -9.61
CA TRP A 140 -3.10 -2.62 -8.76
C TRP A 140 -3.65 -2.12 -7.41
N MET A 141 -2.95 -1.18 -6.75
CA MET A 141 -3.41 -0.60 -5.48
C MET A 141 -4.69 0.21 -5.66
N ALA A 142 -4.77 1.02 -6.72
CA ALA A 142 -5.95 1.83 -7.02
C ALA A 142 -7.19 0.98 -7.35
N CYS A 143 -7.01 -0.24 -7.86
CA CYS A 143 -8.10 -1.17 -8.15
C CYS A 143 -8.57 -1.99 -6.94
N LYS A 144 -7.95 -1.82 -5.76
CA LYS A 144 -8.42 -2.53 -4.56
C LYS A 144 -9.72 -1.90 -4.01
N PRO A 145 -10.59 -2.73 -3.42
CA PRO A 145 -11.93 -2.29 -3.01
C PRO A 145 -11.97 -1.43 -1.74
N MET A 146 -10.82 -0.97 -1.24
CA MET A 146 -10.70 -0.09 -0.07
C MET A 146 -10.19 1.28 -0.48
N ASP A 147 -10.38 2.27 0.40
CA ASP A 147 -9.83 3.60 0.20
C ASP A 147 -8.32 3.57 0.47
N ALA A 148 -7.51 3.64 -0.58
CA ALA A 148 -6.06 3.58 -0.48
C ALA A 148 -5.37 4.66 -1.31
N VAL A 149 -4.38 5.32 -0.71
CA VAL A 149 -3.54 6.33 -1.35
C VAL A 149 -2.09 5.87 -1.31
N PRO A 150 -1.43 5.67 -2.47
CA PRO A 150 -0.02 5.35 -2.50
C PRO A 150 0.85 6.55 -2.15
N ILE A 151 1.83 6.35 -1.26
CA ILE A 151 2.91 7.30 -1.04
C ILE A 151 4.10 6.81 -1.85
N ALA A 152 4.37 7.49 -2.95
CA ALA A 152 5.47 7.18 -3.84
C ALA A 152 6.42 8.38 -3.97
N SER A 153 7.70 8.10 -4.16
CA SER A 153 8.70 9.10 -4.47
C SER A 153 9.30 8.84 -5.84
N VAL A 154 9.65 9.91 -6.53
CA VAL A 154 10.25 9.87 -7.86
C VAL A 154 11.56 10.65 -7.87
N SER A 155 12.51 10.24 -8.72
CA SER A 155 13.81 10.89 -8.85
C SER A 155 13.91 11.79 -10.10
N SER A 156 12.88 11.80 -10.94
CA SER A 156 12.85 12.63 -12.17
C SER A 156 11.42 12.94 -12.60
N ALA A 157 11.26 14.00 -13.42
CA ALA A 157 9.98 14.33 -14.03
C ALA A 157 9.44 13.20 -14.93
N ALA A 158 10.32 12.49 -15.63
CA ALA A 158 9.92 11.36 -16.45
C ALA A 158 9.32 10.21 -15.61
N HIS A 159 9.91 9.90 -14.44
CA HIS A 159 9.32 8.94 -13.51
C HIS A 159 7.98 9.42 -12.96
N LEU A 160 7.81 10.71 -12.70
CA LEU A 160 6.52 11.24 -12.26
C LEU A 160 5.46 11.04 -13.34
N GLN A 161 5.78 11.37 -14.58
CA GLN A 161 4.86 11.19 -15.70
C GLN A 161 4.47 9.72 -15.86
N GLU A 162 5.43 8.80 -15.80
CA GLU A 162 5.19 7.36 -15.84
C GLU A 162 4.21 6.90 -14.73
N LEU A 163 4.37 7.42 -13.51
CA LEU A 163 3.46 7.08 -12.41
C LEU A 163 2.07 7.70 -12.56
N THR A 164 1.95 8.90 -13.14
CA THR A 164 0.64 9.52 -13.36
C THR A 164 -0.21 8.76 -14.39
N GLU A 165 0.41 8.06 -15.32
CA GLU A 165 -0.29 7.16 -16.26
C GLU A 165 -1.06 6.05 -15.55
N SER A 166 -0.66 5.68 -14.33
CA SER A 166 -1.34 4.66 -13.53
C SER A 166 -2.74 5.06 -13.06
N PHE A 167 -3.05 6.35 -12.97
CA PHE A 167 -4.33 6.82 -12.44
C PHE A 167 -5.51 6.53 -13.37
N ASP A 168 -5.25 6.48 -14.67
CA ASP A 168 -6.26 6.16 -15.68
C ASP A 168 -6.24 4.67 -16.08
N LEU A 169 -5.37 3.87 -15.46
CA LEU A 169 -5.15 2.48 -15.80
C LEU A 169 -6.05 1.55 -14.97
N ALA A 170 -7.25 1.27 -15.47
CA ALA A 170 -8.09 0.23 -14.89
C ALA A 170 -7.57 -1.18 -15.25
N LEU A 171 -7.40 -2.03 -14.25
CA LEU A 171 -7.05 -3.45 -14.42
C LEU A 171 -8.32 -4.30 -14.50
N THR A 172 -8.31 -5.32 -15.36
CA THR A 172 -9.40 -6.30 -15.45
C THR A 172 -9.36 -7.24 -14.23
N ALA A 173 -10.48 -7.94 -13.99
CA ALA A 173 -10.54 -8.94 -12.93
C ALA A 173 -9.49 -10.05 -13.13
N GLU A 174 -9.25 -10.49 -14.38
CA GLU A 174 -8.23 -11.48 -14.71
C GLU A 174 -6.81 -10.97 -14.42
N GLU A 175 -6.50 -9.71 -14.79
CA GLU A 175 -5.20 -9.09 -14.50
C GLU A 175 -4.98 -8.97 -12.99
N LEU A 176 -6.01 -8.58 -12.22
CA LEU A 176 -5.94 -8.52 -10.77
C LEU A 176 -5.69 -9.90 -10.15
N GLU A 177 -6.40 -10.94 -10.61
CA GLU A 177 -6.21 -12.32 -10.16
C GLU A 177 -4.77 -12.82 -10.42
N ARG A 178 -4.23 -12.54 -11.62
CA ARG A 178 -2.83 -12.85 -11.96
C ARG A 178 -1.83 -12.12 -11.07
N LEU A 179 -2.09 -10.86 -10.71
CA LEU A 179 -1.22 -10.06 -9.84
C LEU A 179 -1.36 -10.43 -8.37
N ASP A 180 -2.55 -10.80 -7.91
CA ASP A 180 -2.76 -11.30 -6.55
C ASP A 180 -2.09 -12.68 -6.36
N ALA A 181 -1.93 -13.46 -7.43
CA ALA A 181 -1.22 -14.74 -7.45
C ALA A 181 -1.71 -15.71 -6.36
N GLY A 182 -3.02 -15.71 -6.10
CA GLY A 182 -3.65 -16.58 -5.08
C GLY A 182 -3.45 -16.10 -3.63
N GLU A 183 -2.94 -14.90 -3.40
CA GLU A 183 -2.90 -14.32 -2.05
C GLU A 183 -4.34 -13.98 -1.61
N ALA A 184 -4.81 -14.70 -0.58
CA ALA A 184 -6.05 -14.34 0.13
C ALA A 184 -5.72 -13.24 1.14
N PHE A 185 -6.34 -12.08 0.98
CA PHE A 185 -6.28 -10.98 1.95
C PHE A 185 -7.35 -11.11 3.04
#